data_97f29fbe45595a6742ee4df19bb37392
#
_entry.id   97f29fbe45595a6742ee4df19bb37392
#
_cell.length_a   1.000
_cell.length_b   1.000
_cell.length_c   1.000
_cell.angle_alpha   90.00
_cell.angle_beta   90.00
_cell.angle_gamma   90.00
#
_symmetry.space_group_name_H-M   'P 1'
#
loop_
_entity.id
_entity.type
_entity.pdbx_description
1 polymer ?
#
loop_
_entity_poly.entity_id
_entity_poly.type
_entity_poly.pdbx_seq_one_letter_code
_entity_poly.pdbx_strand_id
1 'polypeptide(L)'
;MKLQQLRCIYQIVQSDFNISKASEALHTSQPGVSKQIKLLEDEIGIKIFQRNGKRLIGLTEPGEIVLGSVKSILQESKNIKYISDEYTKKDHGTFTIATTHTQARYKLPKVVEEFVKKYPNINLNIHQGNPSQVTEQIIKGEADVGIATESI
;
A
#
# COMPACT_ATOMS: atom_id res chain seq x y z
N MET A 1 2.60 10.57 18.03
CA MET A 1 2.64 9.68 16.83
C MET A 1 2.46 10.50 15.57
N LYS A 2 3.29 10.26 14.52
CA LYS A 2 3.27 10.98 13.24
C LYS A 2 3.12 9.99 12.08
N LEU A 3 2.43 10.36 11.01
CA LEU A 3 2.23 9.52 9.83
C LEU A 3 3.56 9.05 9.20
N GLN A 4 4.60 9.89 9.26
CA GLN A 4 5.94 9.53 8.77
C GLN A 4 6.55 8.36 9.55
N GLN A 5 6.31 8.25 10.86
CA GLN A 5 6.77 7.12 11.68
C GLN A 5 6.09 5.82 11.24
N LEU A 6 4.78 5.87 10.94
CA LEU A 6 4.03 4.74 10.43
C LEU A 6 4.52 4.30 9.05
N ARG A 7 4.85 5.25 8.18
CA ARG A 7 5.48 4.95 6.87
C ARG A 7 6.82 4.26 7.02
N CYS A 8 7.64 4.65 8.02
CA CYS A 8 8.91 3.99 8.28
C CYS A 8 8.71 2.52 8.68
N ILE A 9 7.74 2.22 9.58
CA ILE A 9 7.43 0.83 9.97
C ILE A 9 7.03 0.02 8.75
N TYR A 10 6.04 0.51 7.99
CA TYR A 10 5.52 -0.18 6.81
C TYR A 10 6.64 -0.46 5.79
N GLN A 11 7.44 0.55 5.47
CA GLN A 11 8.50 0.42 4.46
C GLN A 11 9.62 -0.53 4.89
N ILE A 12 9.97 -0.59 6.17
CA ILE A 12 10.96 -1.56 6.67
C ILE A 12 10.46 -2.99 6.47
N VAL A 13 9.19 -3.26 6.77
CA VAL A 13 8.61 -4.59 6.54
C VAL A 13 8.61 -4.93 5.05
N GLN A 14 8.24 -3.99 4.18
CA GLN A 14 8.26 -4.17 2.72
C GLN A 14 9.69 -4.35 2.15
N SER A 15 10.71 -3.94 2.91
CA SER A 15 12.12 -4.07 2.55
C SER A 15 12.84 -5.22 3.27
N ASP A 16 12.09 -6.24 3.74
CA ASP A 16 12.63 -7.41 4.46
C ASP A 16 13.52 -7.01 5.65
N PHE A 17 13.05 -6.06 6.44
CA PHE A 17 13.75 -5.49 7.62
C PHE A 17 15.09 -4.83 7.30
N ASN A 18 15.34 -4.50 6.02
CA ASN A 18 16.53 -3.80 5.57
C ASN A 18 16.33 -2.26 5.66
N ILE A 19 16.94 -1.65 6.68
CA ILE A 19 16.83 -0.20 6.92
C ILE A 19 17.42 0.62 5.76
N SER A 20 18.48 0.14 5.10
CA SER A 20 19.10 0.85 3.96
C SER A 20 18.12 0.95 2.79
N LYS A 21 17.56 -0.20 2.37
CA LYS A 21 16.54 -0.23 1.30
C LYS A 21 15.31 0.61 1.67
N ALA A 22 14.85 0.52 2.92
CA ALA A 22 13.73 1.31 3.40
C ALA A 22 14.02 2.82 3.37
N SER A 23 15.23 3.23 3.73
CA SER A 23 15.62 4.64 3.71
C SER A 23 15.72 5.21 2.29
N GLU A 24 16.22 4.44 1.33
CA GLU A 24 16.22 4.78 -0.09
C GLU A 24 14.79 4.97 -0.62
N ALA A 25 13.90 4.00 -0.37
CA ALA A 25 12.49 4.07 -0.78
C ALA A 25 11.73 5.25 -0.15
N LEU A 26 12.13 5.69 1.05
CA LEU A 26 11.55 6.83 1.75
C LEU A 26 12.26 8.17 1.43
N HIS A 27 13.26 8.16 0.57
CA HIS A 27 14.11 9.33 0.24
C HIS A 27 14.65 10.03 1.49
N THR A 28 15.14 9.23 2.45
CA THR A 28 15.69 9.72 3.73
C THR A 28 16.97 8.97 4.12
N SER A 29 17.60 9.34 5.23
CA SER A 29 18.80 8.66 5.73
C SER A 29 18.46 7.50 6.65
N GLN A 30 19.33 6.47 6.72
CA GLN A 30 19.18 5.35 7.67
C GLN A 30 19.09 5.80 9.14
N PRO A 31 19.93 6.75 9.63
CA PRO A 31 19.76 7.31 10.98
C PRO A 31 18.41 7.98 11.17
N GLY A 32 17.87 8.64 10.12
CA GLY A 32 16.54 9.25 10.13
C GLY A 32 15.44 8.22 10.35
N VAL A 33 15.44 7.14 9.58
CA VAL A 33 14.48 6.04 9.75
C VAL A 33 14.61 5.42 11.15
N SER A 34 15.82 5.09 11.60
CA SER A 34 16.06 4.49 12.92
C SER A 34 15.58 5.39 14.06
N LYS A 35 15.78 6.71 13.93
CA LYS A 35 15.29 7.71 14.90
C LYS A 35 13.76 7.75 14.95
N GLN A 36 13.09 7.73 13.79
CA GLN A 36 11.62 7.74 13.76
C GLN A 36 11.02 6.51 14.42
N ILE A 37 11.60 5.32 14.19
CA ILE A 37 11.15 4.09 14.86
C ILE A 37 11.34 4.19 16.36
N LYS A 38 12.55 4.59 16.80
CA LYS A 38 12.85 4.70 18.23
C LYS A 38 11.89 5.66 18.92
N LEU A 39 11.65 6.85 18.35
CA LEU A 39 10.73 7.83 18.89
C LEU A 39 9.30 7.28 19.03
N LEU A 40 8.85 6.47 18.04
CA LEU A 40 7.53 5.86 18.13
C LEU A 40 7.46 4.75 19.18
N GLU A 41 8.45 3.84 19.20
CA GLU A 41 8.54 2.78 20.21
C GLU A 41 8.60 3.35 21.64
N ASP A 42 9.34 4.45 21.84
CA ASP A 42 9.46 5.13 23.13
C ASP A 42 8.13 5.83 23.50
N GLU A 43 7.42 6.42 22.54
CA GLU A 43 6.12 7.08 22.75
C GLU A 43 5.01 6.08 23.13
N ILE A 44 4.95 4.92 22.45
CA ILE A 44 3.89 3.93 22.71
C ILE A 44 4.28 2.90 23.78
N GLY A 45 5.52 2.91 24.25
CA GLY A 45 6.01 2.07 25.33
C GLY A 45 6.23 0.60 24.98
N ILE A 46 6.20 0.21 23.69
CA ILE A 46 6.43 -1.17 23.23
C ILE A 46 7.48 -1.21 22.11
N LYS A 47 8.18 -2.35 22.02
CA LYS A 47 9.08 -2.61 20.89
C LYS A 47 8.31 -3.24 19.75
N ILE A 48 8.45 -2.65 18.56
CA ILE A 48 7.79 -3.11 17.32
C ILE A 48 8.68 -4.13 16.62
N PHE A 49 9.99 -3.90 16.61
CA PHE A 49 10.94 -4.74 15.90
C PHE A 49 11.81 -5.57 16.84
N GLN A 50 12.01 -6.83 16.45
CA GLN A 50 13.06 -7.67 17.01
C GLN A 50 14.42 -7.24 16.46
N ARG A 51 15.43 -7.25 17.34
CA ARG A 51 16.78 -6.80 16.99
C ARG A 51 17.82 -7.86 17.33
N ASN A 52 18.79 -8.03 16.44
CA ASN A 52 20.04 -8.71 16.73
C ASN A 52 21.18 -7.67 16.60
N GLY A 53 21.63 -7.15 17.73
CA GLY A 53 22.53 -5.99 17.78
C GLY A 53 21.89 -4.74 17.13
N LYS A 54 22.53 -4.24 16.06
CA LYS A 54 22.02 -3.10 15.30
C LYS A 54 21.05 -3.47 14.19
N ARG A 55 20.87 -4.77 13.90
CA ARG A 55 20.07 -5.24 12.76
C ARG A 55 18.65 -5.58 13.20
N LEU A 56 17.68 -5.16 12.40
CA LEU A 56 16.29 -5.63 12.52
C LEU A 56 16.18 -7.01 11.89
N ILE A 57 15.49 -7.94 12.57
CA ILE A 57 15.36 -9.34 12.14
C ILE A 57 13.90 -9.79 11.98
N GLY A 58 12.94 -9.01 12.46
CA GLY A 58 11.52 -9.35 12.41
C GLY A 58 10.67 -8.37 13.19
N LEU A 59 9.39 -8.68 13.30
CA LEU A 59 8.45 -7.99 14.18
C LEU A 59 8.37 -8.73 15.51
N THR A 60 8.08 -8.01 16.60
CA THR A 60 7.61 -8.60 17.85
C THR A 60 6.14 -8.98 17.72
N GLU A 61 5.61 -9.79 18.64
CA GLU A 61 4.18 -10.10 18.68
C GLU A 61 3.31 -8.82 18.75
N PRO A 62 3.56 -7.83 19.63
CA PRO A 62 2.86 -6.56 19.58
C PRO A 62 3.11 -5.80 18.26
N GLY A 63 4.31 -5.93 17.66
CA GLY A 63 4.67 -5.30 16.40
C GLY A 63 3.81 -5.76 15.22
N GLU A 64 3.41 -7.03 15.18
CA GLU A 64 2.51 -7.57 14.16
C GLU A 64 1.11 -6.94 14.27
N ILE A 65 0.59 -6.80 15.48
CA ILE A 65 -0.71 -6.16 15.74
C ILE A 65 -0.65 -4.68 15.32
N VAL A 66 0.42 -3.98 15.72
CA VAL A 66 0.66 -2.57 15.34
C VAL A 66 0.74 -2.43 13.82
N LEU A 67 1.41 -3.35 13.11
CA LEU A 67 1.50 -3.31 11.65
C LEU A 67 0.12 -3.37 10.98
N GLY A 68 -0.81 -4.17 11.51
CA GLY A 68 -2.19 -4.20 11.03
C GLY A 68 -2.84 -2.81 11.08
N SER A 69 -2.77 -2.15 12.24
CA SER A 69 -3.28 -0.79 12.44
C SER A 69 -2.56 0.24 11.56
N VAL A 70 -1.23 0.11 11.41
CA VAL A 70 -0.42 0.97 10.53
C VAL A 70 -0.89 0.90 9.08
N LYS A 71 -1.15 -0.30 8.56
CA LYS A 71 -1.68 -0.49 7.21
C LYS A 71 -3.02 0.23 7.02
N SER A 72 -3.95 0.05 7.96
CA SER A 72 -5.26 0.71 7.92
C SER A 72 -5.15 2.24 7.93
N ILE A 73 -4.34 2.81 8.82
CA ILE A 73 -4.15 4.26 8.91
C ILE A 73 -3.52 4.82 7.62
N LEU A 74 -2.53 4.13 7.06
CA LEU A 74 -1.90 4.55 5.81
C LEU A 74 -2.87 4.47 4.64
N GLN A 75 -3.76 3.47 4.62
CA GLN A 75 -4.81 3.36 3.63
C GLN A 75 -5.83 4.50 3.76
N GLU A 76 -6.31 4.79 4.96
CA GLU A 76 -7.21 5.92 5.19
C GLU A 76 -6.56 7.27 4.83
N SER A 77 -5.26 7.42 5.09
CA SER A 77 -4.52 8.61 4.64
C SER A 77 -4.46 8.74 3.11
N LYS A 78 -4.44 7.64 2.36
CA LYS A 78 -4.58 7.66 0.90
C LYS A 78 -6.02 8.01 0.50
N ASN A 79 -7.03 7.44 1.16
CA ASN A 79 -8.44 7.71 0.89
C ASN A 79 -8.77 9.20 1.01
N ILE A 80 -8.21 9.89 2.02
CA ILE A 80 -8.36 11.35 2.16
C ILE A 80 -7.83 12.10 0.91
N LYS A 81 -6.71 11.66 0.33
CA LYS A 81 -6.18 12.24 -0.90
C LYS A 81 -7.09 11.98 -2.10
N TYR A 82 -7.61 10.77 -2.22
CA TYR A 82 -8.57 10.43 -3.28
C TYR A 82 -9.82 11.31 -3.21
N ILE A 83 -10.39 11.49 -2.03
CA ILE A 83 -11.53 12.39 -1.82
C ILE A 83 -11.16 13.82 -2.27
N SER A 84 -10.00 14.33 -1.87
CA SER A 84 -9.54 15.65 -2.29
C SER A 84 -9.40 15.77 -3.80
N ASP A 85 -8.80 14.76 -4.46
CA ASP A 85 -8.63 14.74 -5.91
C ASP A 85 -10.00 14.66 -6.65
N GLU A 86 -10.97 13.91 -6.12
CA GLU A 86 -12.34 13.83 -6.65
C GLU A 86 -13.05 15.18 -6.64
N TYR A 87 -12.90 15.96 -5.57
CA TYR A 87 -13.54 17.28 -5.46
C TYR A 87 -12.79 18.41 -6.18
N THR A 88 -11.48 18.26 -6.36
CA THR A 88 -10.65 19.33 -6.98
C THR A 88 -10.37 19.10 -8.47
N LYS A 89 -10.36 17.84 -8.92
CA LYS A 89 -9.97 17.45 -10.29
C LYS A 89 -11.04 16.54 -10.89
N LYS A 90 -12.18 17.14 -11.29
CA LYS A 90 -13.37 16.40 -11.79
C LYS A 90 -13.09 15.35 -12.89
N ASP A 91 -12.00 15.47 -13.64
CA ASP A 91 -11.68 14.59 -14.77
C ASP A 91 -10.28 13.95 -14.67
N HIS A 92 -9.65 13.96 -13.49
CA HIS A 92 -8.32 13.38 -13.28
C HIS A 92 -8.36 12.46 -12.08
N GLY A 93 -7.69 11.34 -12.19
CA GLY A 93 -7.61 10.36 -11.10
C GLY A 93 -6.88 9.10 -11.52
N THR A 94 -6.83 8.14 -10.63
CA THR A 94 -6.35 6.79 -10.92
C THR A 94 -7.48 5.81 -10.65
N PHE A 95 -7.76 4.94 -11.60
CA PHE A 95 -8.72 3.86 -11.48
C PHE A 95 -7.99 2.53 -11.62
N THR A 96 -8.06 1.68 -10.62
CA THR A 96 -7.32 0.43 -10.57
C THR A 96 -8.27 -0.77 -10.61
N ILE A 97 -8.07 -1.64 -11.58
CA ILE A 97 -8.82 -2.89 -11.75
C ILE A 97 -7.90 -4.05 -11.35
N ALA A 98 -8.33 -4.87 -10.39
CA ALA A 98 -7.72 -6.18 -10.13
C ALA A 98 -8.48 -7.26 -10.89
N THR A 99 -7.77 -8.11 -11.64
CA THR A 99 -8.44 -9.10 -12.50
C THR A 99 -7.57 -10.34 -12.72
N THR A 100 -8.20 -11.43 -13.20
CA THR A 100 -7.46 -12.62 -13.62
C THR A 100 -6.83 -12.43 -15.00
N HIS A 101 -5.76 -13.18 -15.30
CA HIS A 101 -5.05 -13.10 -16.57
C HIS A 101 -5.97 -13.32 -17.78
N THR A 102 -6.93 -14.25 -17.66
CA THR A 102 -7.89 -14.55 -18.72
C THR A 102 -8.80 -13.35 -19.02
N GLN A 103 -9.32 -12.69 -17.98
CA GLN A 103 -10.20 -11.54 -18.15
C GLN A 103 -9.41 -10.34 -18.71
N ALA A 104 -8.21 -10.08 -18.19
CA ALA A 104 -7.33 -9.01 -18.69
C ALA A 104 -7.04 -9.16 -20.17
N ARG A 105 -6.82 -10.39 -20.64
CA ARG A 105 -6.42 -10.67 -22.02
C ARG A 105 -7.58 -10.69 -23.03
N TYR A 106 -8.74 -11.20 -22.64
CA TYR A 106 -9.81 -11.50 -23.59
C TYR A 106 -11.07 -10.64 -23.42
N LYS A 107 -11.36 -10.13 -22.23
CA LYS A 107 -12.60 -9.38 -21.98
C LYS A 107 -12.36 -7.89 -21.83
N LEU A 108 -11.30 -7.50 -21.13
CA LEU A 108 -11.05 -6.09 -20.82
C LEU A 108 -10.56 -5.23 -21.99
N PRO A 109 -9.84 -5.70 -23.01
CA PRO A 109 -9.24 -4.80 -24.01
C PRO A 109 -10.22 -3.84 -24.67
N LYS A 110 -11.40 -4.34 -25.07
CA LYS A 110 -12.45 -3.48 -25.68
C LYS A 110 -13.02 -2.45 -24.71
N VAL A 111 -13.29 -2.89 -23.47
CA VAL A 111 -13.82 -2.02 -22.42
C VAL A 111 -12.79 -0.95 -22.04
N VAL A 112 -11.54 -1.33 -21.95
CA VAL A 112 -10.41 -0.42 -21.66
C VAL A 112 -10.26 0.62 -22.77
N GLU A 113 -10.34 0.20 -24.04
CA GLU A 113 -10.27 1.12 -25.17
C GLU A 113 -11.38 2.17 -25.13
N GLU A 114 -12.61 1.77 -24.85
CA GLU A 114 -13.75 2.68 -24.70
C GLU A 114 -13.60 3.60 -23.49
N PHE A 115 -13.13 3.05 -22.36
CA PHE A 115 -12.90 3.79 -21.13
C PHE A 115 -11.86 4.89 -21.32
N VAL A 116 -10.69 4.57 -21.90
CA VAL A 116 -9.60 5.53 -22.13
C VAL A 116 -10.03 6.63 -23.11
N LYS A 117 -10.82 6.30 -24.13
CA LYS A 117 -11.38 7.31 -25.05
C LYS A 117 -12.35 8.27 -24.34
N LYS A 118 -13.17 7.74 -23.43
CA LYS A 118 -14.18 8.53 -22.72
C LYS A 118 -13.58 9.34 -21.57
N TYR A 119 -12.53 8.81 -20.91
CA TYR A 119 -11.89 9.40 -19.74
C TYR A 119 -10.37 9.52 -19.93
N PRO A 120 -9.90 10.38 -20.87
CA PRO A 120 -8.48 10.44 -21.25
C PRO A 120 -7.54 10.91 -20.14
N ASN A 121 -8.08 11.58 -19.13
CA ASN A 121 -7.31 12.12 -18.01
C ASN A 121 -7.30 11.19 -16.79
N ILE A 122 -7.96 10.03 -16.85
CA ILE A 122 -7.94 9.03 -15.79
C ILE A 122 -6.81 8.02 -16.06
N ASN A 123 -5.96 7.86 -15.07
CA ASN A 123 -4.87 6.88 -15.12
C ASN A 123 -5.43 5.49 -14.81
N LEU A 124 -5.56 4.62 -15.80
CA LEU A 124 -6.09 3.27 -15.62
C LEU A 124 -4.96 2.29 -15.33
N ASN A 125 -5.02 1.65 -14.15
CA ASN A 125 -4.14 0.55 -13.78
C ASN A 125 -4.86 -0.78 -13.85
N ILE A 126 -4.16 -1.83 -14.32
CA ILE A 126 -4.69 -3.19 -14.33
C ILE A 126 -3.70 -4.09 -13.60
N HIS A 127 -4.12 -4.61 -12.45
CA HIS A 127 -3.37 -5.59 -11.69
C HIS A 127 -3.89 -6.99 -12.00
N GLN A 128 -2.97 -7.89 -12.35
CA GLN A 128 -3.32 -9.26 -12.69
C GLN A 128 -2.92 -10.21 -11.57
N GLY A 129 -3.80 -11.17 -11.25
CA GLY A 129 -3.54 -12.17 -10.23
C GLY A 129 -4.48 -13.36 -10.35
N ASN A 130 -4.35 -14.32 -9.43
CA ASN A 130 -5.34 -15.37 -9.25
C ASN A 130 -6.58 -14.81 -8.47
N PRO A 131 -7.72 -15.53 -8.41
CA PRO A 131 -8.92 -15.04 -7.73
C PRO A 131 -8.70 -14.59 -6.30
N SER A 132 -7.91 -15.34 -5.51
CA SER A 132 -7.61 -15.00 -4.12
C SER A 132 -6.80 -13.70 -4.02
N GLN A 133 -5.86 -13.47 -4.92
CA GLN A 133 -5.08 -12.22 -4.98
C GLN A 133 -5.96 -11.04 -5.40
N VAL A 134 -6.90 -11.24 -6.32
CA VAL A 134 -7.89 -10.21 -6.70
C VAL A 134 -8.70 -9.79 -5.48
N THR A 135 -9.22 -10.77 -4.72
CA THR A 135 -9.96 -10.51 -3.47
C THR A 135 -9.11 -9.75 -2.46
N GLU A 136 -7.87 -10.18 -2.26
CA GLU A 136 -6.95 -9.55 -1.31
C GLU A 136 -6.67 -8.09 -1.67
N GLN A 137 -6.50 -7.78 -2.96
CA GLN A 137 -6.27 -6.41 -3.42
C GLN A 137 -7.49 -5.51 -3.18
N ILE A 138 -8.71 -6.03 -3.34
CA ILE A 138 -9.94 -5.29 -3.02
C ILE A 138 -10.05 -5.05 -1.51
N ILE A 139 -9.88 -6.08 -0.69
CA ILE A 139 -9.94 -5.96 0.78
C ILE A 139 -8.89 -4.97 1.32
N LYS A 140 -7.69 -4.95 0.72
CA LYS A 140 -6.62 -4.01 1.07
C LYS A 140 -6.83 -2.59 0.51
N GLY A 141 -7.84 -2.36 -0.33
CA GLY A 141 -8.04 -1.09 -1.03
C GLY A 141 -6.92 -0.75 -2.02
N GLU A 142 -6.25 -1.77 -2.57
CA GLU A 142 -5.21 -1.63 -3.59
C GLU A 142 -5.80 -1.58 -4.99
N ALA A 143 -7.07 -1.97 -5.15
CA ALA A 143 -7.84 -1.86 -6.37
C ALA A 143 -9.28 -1.39 -6.07
N ASP A 144 -9.85 -0.63 -7.01
CA ASP A 144 -11.21 -0.08 -6.91
C ASP A 144 -12.27 -1.10 -7.34
N VAL A 145 -11.92 -1.96 -8.30
CA VAL A 145 -12.82 -3.00 -8.84
C VAL A 145 -12.06 -4.31 -9.01
N GLY A 146 -12.70 -5.42 -8.61
CA GLY A 146 -12.22 -6.78 -8.81
C GLY A 146 -13.06 -7.51 -9.85
N ILE A 147 -12.42 -8.18 -10.82
CA ILE A 147 -13.09 -9.00 -11.83
C ILE A 147 -12.46 -10.39 -11.84
N ALA A 148 -13.22 -11.39 -11.39
CA ALA A 148 -12.84 -12.80 -11.42
C ALA A 148 -14.00 -13.68 -11.92
N THR A 149 -13.70 -14.89 -12.40
CA THR A 149 -14.69 -15.83 -12.95
C THR A 149 -15.18 -16.84 -11.92
N GLU A 150 -14.53 -16.93 -10.78
CA GLU A 150 -14.91 -17.83 -9.69
C GLU A 150 -15.57 -17.04 -8.57
N SER A 151 -16.55 -17.65 -7.91
CA SER A 151 -17.16 -17.07 -6.70
C SER A 151 -16.08 -16.93 -5.63
N ILE A 152 -15.97 -15.75 -5.12
CA ILE A 152 -15.06 -15.33 -4.06
C ILE A 152 -15.68 -15.68 -2.72
#